data_977e3206163c9e8562c8fc4972376682
#
_entry.id   977e3206163c9e8562c8fc4972376682
#
_cell.length_a   1.000
_cell.length_b   1.000
_cell.length_c   1.000
_cell.angle_alpha   90.00
_cell.angle_beta   90.00
_cell.angle_gamma   90.00
#
_symmetry.space_group_name_H-M   'P 1'
#
loop_
_entity.id
_entity.type
_entity.pdbx_description
1 polymer ?
#
loop_
_entity_poly.entity_id
_entity_poly.type
_entity_poly.pdbx_seq_one_letter_code
_entity_poly.pdbx_strand_id
1 'polypeptide(L)'
;GGGGGGGGGGGGGGGGGAYIGLHGRSPDPNGLVYWASELDEAVAGGKNSGVALKKLTNDMTLSAEWASGIGANNGLAQSGAEAIVRAMYLNLFARSATNSDVAYWSSDLTSGRVTESEMVVLLITGAKANGNADSVVLDYKRQAARYYASNVSQSIFTRSTARDAVADVTDLQSLTASQSDTDALVEASG
;
A
#
# COMPACT_ATOMS: atom_id res chain seq x y z
N GLY A 1 8.83 -28.15 -30.59
CA GLY A 1 9.26 -26.86 -30.13
C GLY A 1 8.15 -26.16 -29.37
N GLY A 2 8.26 -26.01 -28.08
CA GLY A 2 7.30 -25.32 -27.27
C GLY A 2 7.95 -24.09 -26.70
N GLY A 3 7.45 -22.92 -27.02
CA GLY A 3 7.87 -21.67 -26.45
C GLY A 3 7.19 -21.44 -25.09
N GLY A 4 7.97 -21.40 -24.03
CA GLY A 4 7.54 -20.96 -22.74
C GLY A 4 7.58 -19.44 -22.65
N GLY A 5 6.39 -18.80 -22.51
CA GLY A 5 6.23 -17.39 -22.21
C GLY A 5 6.48 -17.12 -20.73
N GLY A 6 7.64 -16.57 -20.38
CA GLY A 6 7.91 -16.09 -19.03
C GLY A 6 7.19 -14.77 -18.78
N GLY A 7 6.23 -14.76 -17.88
CA GLY A 7 5.55 -13.57 -17.42
C GLY A 7 6.45 -12.73 -16.51
N GLY A 8 6.98 -11.63 -17.01
CA GLY A 8 7.60 -10.57 -16.21
C GLY A 8 6.53 -9.70 -15.55
N GLY A 9 6.20 -9.97 -14.29
CA GLY A 9 5.21 -9.20 -13.54
C GLY A 9 5.72 -8.70 -12.19
N GLY A 10 6.94 -8.15 -12.10
CA GLY A 10 7.58 -7.85 -10.83
C GLY A 10 7.50 -6.41 -10.32
N GLY A 11 7.36 -5.42 -11.16
CA GLY A 11 7.57 -4.00 -10.78
C GLY A 11 6.40 -3.30 -10.08
N GLY A 12 5.19 -3.45 -10.56
CA GLY A 12 4.02 -2.67 -10.06
C GLY A 12 3.52 -3.01 -8.66
N GLY A 13 4.05 -4.05 -8.04
CA GLY A 13 3.57 -4.54 -6.76
C GLY A 13 3.97 -3.73 -5.52
N GLY A 14 5.08 -3.03 -5.53
CA GLY A 14 5.57 -2.28 -4.37
C GLY A 14 4.78 -1.01 -4.10
N GLY A 15 4.50 -0.24 -5.12
CA GLY A 15 3.85 1.07 -5.02
C GLY A 15 2.43 0.98 -4.46
N GLY A 16 1.61 0.04 -4.93
CA GLY A 16 0.26 -0.15 -4.42
C GLY A 16 0.24 -0.48 -2.92
N GLY A 17 1.18 -1.31 -2.45
CA GLY A 17 1.30 -1.61 -1.02
C GLY A 17 1.65 -0.37 -0.18
N ALA A 18 2.47 0.55 -0.69
CA ALA A 18 2.81 1.79 -0.01
C ALA A 18 1.58 2.70 0.17
N TYR A 19 0.77 2.88 -0.87
CA TYR A 19 -0.49 3.63 -0.77
C TYR A 19 -1.44 3.00 0.25
N ILE A 20 -1.61 1.68 0.22
CA ILE A 20 -2.45 0.97 1.18
C ILE A 20 -1.92 1.21 2.59
N GLY A 21 -0.64 0.99 2.85
CA GLY A 21 -0.06 1.13 4.18
C GLY A 21 -0.16 2.54 4.75
N LEU A 22 0.27 3.54 3.98
CA LEU A 22 0.39 4.93 4.42
C LEU A 22 -0.94 5.68 4.37
N HIS A 23 -1.80 5.42 3.39
CA HIS A 23 -3.03 6.19 3.17
C HIS A 23 -4.31 5.36 3.30
N GLY A 24 -4.23 4.04 3.46
CA GLY A 24 -5.38 3.14 3.58
C GLY A 24 -6.25 3.10 2.33
N ARG A 25 -5.70 3.35 1.14
CA ARG A 25 -6.44 3.44 -0.12
C ARG A 25 -5.65 2.94 -1.33
N SER A 26 -6.35 2.75 -2.44
CA SER A 26 -5.74 2.61 -3.77
C SER A 26 -5.02 3.92 -4.18
N PRO A 27 -3.95 3.87 -4.97
CA PRO A 27 -3.47 5.04 -5.69
C PRO A 27 -4.56 5.60 -6.61
N ASP A 28 -4.46 6.87 -6.96
CA ASP A 28 -5.21 7.43 -8.08
C ASP A 28 -4.61 6.95 -9.43
N PRO A 29 -5.36 7.07 -10.55
CA PRO A 29 -4.89 6.58 -11.84
C PRO A 29 -3.53 7.16 -12.27
N ASN A 30 -3.32 8.46 -12.08
CA ASN A 30 -2.05 9.11 -12.41
C ASN A 30 -0.93 8.67 -11.46
N GLY A 31 -1.23 8.51 -10.17
CA GLY A 31 -0.31 7.99 -9.18
C GLY A 31 0.16 6.57 -9.49
N LEU A 32 -0.75 5.71 -9.98
CA LEU A 32 -0.37 4.35 -10.39
C LEU A 32 0.64 4.37 -11.54
N VAL A 33 0.37 5.17 -12.59
CA VAL A 33 1.25 5.29 -13.77
C VAL A 33 2.60 5.89 -13.36
N TYR A 34 2.59 6.98 -12.62
CA TYR A 34 3.81 7.66 -12.17
C TYR A 34 4.73 6.70 -11.39
N TRP A 35 4.19 6.00 -10.40
CA TRP A 35 5.00 5.13 -9.55
C TRP A 35 5.41 3.81 -10.22
N ALA A 36 4.62 3.31 -11.16
CA ALA A 36 5.04 2.19 -11.99
C ALA A 36 6.26 2.60 -12.84
N SER A 37 6.22 3.77 -13.47
CA SER A 37 7.32 4.32 -14.26
C SER A 37 8.58 4.54 -13.41
N GLU A 38 8.47 5.18 -12.25
CA GLU A 38 9.60 5.41 -11.32
C GLU A 38 10.26 4.11 -10.86
N LEU A 39 9.47 3.06 -10.58
CA LEU A 39 9.98 1.75 -10.19
C LEU A 39 10.66 1.04 -11.37
N ASP A 40 10.08 1.10 -12.57
CA ASP A 40 10.64 0.49 -13.77
C ASP A 40 11.94 1.18 -14.19
N GLU A 41 12.00 2.51 -14.15
CA GLU A 41 13.22 3.29 -14.43
C GLU A 41 14.33 3.01 -13.40
N ALA A 42 13.98 2.87 -12.13
CA ALA A 42 14.96 2.53 -11.10
C ALA A 42 15.55 1.14 -11.32
N VAL A 43 14.73 0.16 -11.71
CA VAL A 43 15.17 -1.21 -12.03
C VAL A 43 16.01 -1.21 -13.31
N ALA A 44 15.57 -0.52 -14.37
CA ALA A 44 16.31 -0.38 -15.62
C ALA A 44 17.67 0.30 -15.43
N GLY A 45 17.74 1.28 -14.51
CA GLY A 45 18.97 1.96 -14.10
C GLY A 45 19.86 1.15 -13.15
N GLY A 46 19.56 -0.13 -12.91
CA GLY A 46 20.33 -1.02 -12.03
C GLY A 46 20.14 -0.75 -10.53
N LYS A 47 19.16 0.07 -10.14
CA LYS A 47 18.83 0.28 -8.73
C LYS A 47 17.97 -0.87 -8.21
N ASN A 48 18.23 -1.28 -6.98
CA ASN A 48 17.38 -2.23 -6.30
C ASN A 48 15.95 -1.64 -6.10
N SER A 49 14.93 -2.41 -6.42
CA SER A 49 13.52 -2.04 -6.25
C SER A 49 13.20 -1.56 -4.81
N GLY A 50 13.94 -2.04 -3.81
CA GLY A 50 13.85 -1.56 -2.43
C GLY A 50 14.27 -0.10 -2.24
N VAL A 51 15.25 0.38 -3.01
CA VAL A 51 15.69 1.79 -2.97
C VAL A 51 14.61 2.69 -3.58
N ALA A 52 14.01 2.27 -4.70
CA ALA A 52 12.91 2.99 -5.33
C ALA A 52 11.67 3.03 -4.42
N LEU A 53 11.34 1.92 -3.77
CA LEU A 53 10.23 1.86 -2.81
C LEU A 53 10.46 2.77 -1.59
N LYS A 54 11.69 2.84 -1.07
CA LYS A 54 12.04 3.76 0.03
C LYS A 54 11.87 5.22 -0.38
N LYS A 55 12.31 5.60 -1.60
CA LYS A 55 12.11 6.95 -2.11
C LYS A 55 10.63 7.28 -2.20
N LEU A 56 9.83 6.40 -2.81
CA LEU A 56 8.38 6.54 -2.91
C LEU A 56 7.72 6.77 -1.55
N THR A 57 7.98 5.90 -0.58
CA THR A 57 7.36 6.00 0.75
C THR A 57 7.80 7.26 1.50
N ASN A 58 9.04 7.71 1.31
CA ASN A 58 9.51 8.96 1.86
C ASN A 58 8.77 10.17 1.27
N ASP A 59 8.61 10.22 -0.06
CA ASP A 59 7.86 11.29 -0.73
C ASP A 59 6.38 11.30 -0.28
N MET A 60 5.79 10.13 -0.06
CA MET A 60 4.41 10.01 0.45
C MET A 60 4.26 10.53 1.88
N THR A 61 5.24 10.29 2.77
CA THR A 61 5.22 10.80 4.15
C THR A 61 5.48 12.31 4.24
N LEU A 62 5.93 12.95 3.17
CA LEU A 62 6.04 14.41 3.06
C LEU A 62 4.78 15.06 2.48
N SER A 63 3.79 14.28 2.07
CA SER A 63 2.57 14.78 1.43
C SER A 63 1.60 15.41 2.43
N ALA A 64 0.78 16.36 1.96
CA ALA A 64 -0.31 16.92 2.75
C ALA A 64 -1.38 15.88 3.13
N GLU A 65 -1.53 14.83 2.32
CA GLU A 65 -2.45 13.73 2.63
C GLU A 65 -1.97 12.93 3.84
N TRP A 66 -0.68 12.62 3.92
CA TRP A 66 -0.09 11.99 5.09
C TRP A 66 -0.25 12.88 6.33
N ALA A 67 0.11 14.14 6.24
CA ALA A 67 0.05 15.09 7.35
C ALA A 67 -1.36 15.31 7.91
N SER A 68 -2.40 15.15 7.08
CA SER A 68 -3.81 15.26 7.50
C SER A 68 -4.47 13.91 7.84
N GLY A 69 -3.78 12.79 7.55
CA GLY A 69 -4.23 11.43 7.81
C GLY A 69 -3.53 10.77 9.00
N ILE A 70 -2.97 9.62 8.79
CA ILE A 70 -2.25 8.86 9.83
C ILE A 70 -1.06 9.65 10.38
N GLY A 71 -0.37 10.41 9.55
CA GLY A 71 0.77 11.23 9.93
C GLY A 71 0.41 12.45 10.81
N ALA A 72 -0.88 12.76 10.99
CA ALA A 72 -1.31 13.73 12.00
C ALA A 72 -0.97 13.27 13.42
N ASN A 73 -0.77 11.97 13.63
CA ASN A 73 -0.22 11.43 14.86
C ASN A 73 1.29 11.70 14.90
N ASN A 74 1.77 12.19 16.03
CA ASN A 74 3.20 12.42 16.19
C ASN A 74 3.93 11.10 16.45
N GLY A 75 4.65 10.57 15.45
CA GLY A 75 5.40 9.31 15.55
C GLY A 75 6.54 9.34 16.58
N LEU A 76 7.02 10.52 16.97
CA LEU A 76 8.01 10.68 18.04
C LEU A 76 7.40 10.68 19.45
N ALA A 77 6.07 10.79 19.56
CA ALA A 77 5.34 10.62 20.82
C ALA A 77 4.81 9.20 20.92
N GLN A 78 4.92 8.56 22.09
CA GLN A 78 4.54 7.16 22.30
C GLN A 78 3.11 6.85 21.83
N SER A 79 2.11 7.66 22.22
CA SER A 79 0.72 7.46 21.82
C SER A 79 0.49 7.65 20.32
N GLY A 80 1.22 8.57 19.69
CA GLY A 80 1.18 8.80 18.26
C GLY A 80 1.81 7.65 17.48
N ALA A 81 2.97 7.17 17.92
CA ALA A 81 3.62 6.00 17.35
C ALA A 81 2.74 4.75 17.40
N GLU A 82 2.10 4.48 18.54
CA GLU A 82 1.15 3.37 18.68
C GLU A 82 -0.05 3.49 17.73
N ALA A 83 -0.59 4.69 17.56
CA ALA A 83 -1.69 4.95 16.63
C ALA A 83 -1.27 4.69 15.18
N ILE A 84 -0.07 5.13 14.77
CA ILE A 84 0.50 4.88 13.45
C ILE A 84 0.67 3.38 13.20
N VAL A 85 1.26 2.65 14.16
CA VAL A 85 1.45 1.20 14.06
C VAL A 85 0.10 0.49 13.84
N ARG A 86 -0.88 0.77 14.69
CA ARG A 86 -2.22 0.17 14.60
C ARG A 86 -2.89 0.45 13.26
N ALA A 87 -2.79 1.68 12.76
CA ALA A 87 -3.36 2.07 11.47
C ALA A 87 -2.69 1.34 10.31
N MET A 88 -1.36 1.24 10.28
CA MET A 88 -0.65 0.54 9.21
C MET A 88 -0.97 -0.97 9.17
N TYR A 89 -1.10 -1.62 10.33
CA TYR A 89 -1.49 -3.04 10.39
C TYR A 89 -2.91 -3.25 9.88
N LEU A 90 -3.84 -2.39 10.26
CA LEU A 90 -5.21 -2.45 9.77
C LEU A 90 -5.27 -2.22 8.25
N ASN A 91 -4.55 -1.24 7.77
CA ASN A 91 -4.52 -0.91 6.35
C ASN A 91 -3.92 -2.05 5.50
N LEU A 92 -2.75 -2.55 5.89
CA LEU A 92 -2.02 -3.56 5.10
C LEU A 92 -2.63 -4.96 5.23
N PHE A 93 -3.04 -5.34 6.45
CA PHE A 93 -3.33 -6.74 6.80
C PHE A 93 -4.76 -6.97 7.25
N ALA A 94 -5.61 -5.92 7.29
CA ALA A 94 -6.99 -5.99 7.76
C ALA A 94 -7.13 -6.64 9.17
N ARG A 95 -6.11 -6.50 10.01
CA ARG A 95 -6.11 -6.98 11.39
C ARG A 95 -5.50 -5.98 12.37
N SER A 96 -5.87 -6.09 13.61
CA SER A 96 -5.20 -5.35 14.67
C SER A 96 -3.74 -5.79 14.85
N ALA A 97 -2.84 -4.85 15.07
CA ALA A 97 -1.50 -5.15 15.55
C ALA A 97 -1.58 -5.81 16.94
N THR A 98 -0.77 -6.83 17.18
CA THR A 98 -0.64 -7.42 18.52
C THR A 98 0.04 -6.44 19.48
N ASN A 99 -0.09 -6.66 20.79
CA ASN A 99 0.61 -5.82 21.75
C ASN A 99 2.14 -5.85 21.55
N SER A 100 2.68 -7.00 21.13
CA SER A 100 4.11 -7.13 20.79
C SER A 100 4.48 -6.33 19.55
N ASP A 101 3.66 -6.36 18.50
CA ASP A 101 3.86 -5.55 17.29
C ASP A 101 3.88 -4.06 17.64
N VAL A 102 2.89 -3.63 18.44
CA VAL A 102 2.78 -2.22 18.86
C VAL A 102 3.98 -1.80 19.67
N ALA A 103 4.39 -2.59 20.68
CA ALA A 103 5.53 -2.27 21.53
C ALA A 103 6.85 -2.21 20.74
N TYR A 104 7.06 -3.15 19.81
CA TYR A 104 8.26 -3.19 18.99
C TYR A 104 8.37 -1.96 18.07
N TRP A 105 7.36 -1.74 17.23
CA TRP A 105 7.41 -0.68 16.25
C TRP A 105 7.31 0.73 16.85
N SER A 106 6.49 0.91 17.90
CA SER A 106 6.40 2.23 18.57
C SER A 106 7.71 2.61 19.25
N SER A 107 8.45 1.65 19.80
CA SER A 107 9.80 1.88 20.34
C SER A 107 10.79 2.31 19.24
N ASP A 108 10.71 1.70 18.05
CA ASP A 108 11.59 2.03 16.95
C ASP A 108 11.26 3.42 16.35
N LEU A 109 9.99 3.76 16.23
CA LEU A 109 9.55 5.08 15.77
C LEU A 109 9.96 6.18 16.77
N THR A 110 9.65 6.02 18.06
CA THR A 110 9.93 7.05 19.08
C THR A 110 11.42 7.27 19.30
N SER A 111 12.25 6.24 19.11
CA SER A 111 13.72 6.38 19.19
C SER A 111 14.36 6.88 17.89
N GLY A 112 13.59 7.03 16.81
CA GLY A 112 14.11 7.42 15.49
C GLY A 112 14.97 6.34 14.81
N ARG A 113 14.93 5.08 15.29
CA ARG A 113 15.63 3.96 14.62
C ARG A 113 15.00 3.62 13.27
N VAL A 114 13.72 3.83 13.16
CA VAL A 114 12.92 3.62 11.95
C VAL A 114 12.00 4.81 11.76
N THR A 115 11.89 5.30 10.54
CA THR A 115 10.89 6.30 10.15
C THR A 115 9.59 5.60 9.74
N GLU A 116 8.48 6.35 9.66
CA GLU A 116 7.20 5.82 9.19
C GLU A 116 7.30 5.29 7.75
N SER A 117 8.06 5.97 6.90
CA SER A 117 8.32 5.55 5.52
C SER A 117 9.10 4.24 5.45
N GLU A 118 10.06 4.01 6.34
CA GLU A 118 10.81 2.77 6.42
C GLU A 118 9.97 1.64 7.04
N MET A 119 9.18 1.94 8.06
CA MET A 119 8.30 0.96 8.70
C MET A 119 7.34 0.33 7.69
N VAL A 120 6.68 1.11 6.84
CA VAL A 120 5.76 0.53 5.84
C VAL A 120 6.48 -0.38 4.86
N VAL A 121 7.72 -0.04 4.45
CA VAL A 121 8.54 -0.91 3.60
C VAL A 121 8.88 -2.22 4.29
N LEU A 122 9.28 -2.14 5.57
CA LEU A 122 9.63 -3.32 6.37
C LEU A 122 8.41 -4.23 6.61
N LEU A 123 7.24 -3.68 6.86
CA LEU A 123 5.99 -4.44 6.98
C LEU A 123 5.65 -5.18 5.67
N ILE A 124 5.70 -4.49 4.53
CA ILE A 124 5.42 -5.09 3.21
C ILE A 124 6.43 -6.19 2.88
N THR A 125 7.72 -5.93 3.08
CA THR A 125 8.77 -6.90 2.75
C THR A 125 8.78 -8.08 3.70
N GLY A 126 8.54 -7.84 4.99
CA GLY A 126 8.44 -8.86 6.02
C GLY A 126 7.26 -9.80 5.80
N ALA A 127 6.08 -9.26 5.46
CA ALA A 127 4.92 -10.09 5.13
C ALA A 127 5.21 -11.01 3.94
N LYS A 128 5.81 -10.48 2.86
CA LYS A 128 6.18 -11.26 1.67
C LYS A 128 7.20 -12.37 1.99
N ALA A 129 8.21 -12.07 2.80
CA ALA A 129 9.24 -13.04 3.16
C ALA A 129 8.68 -14.21 3.99
N ASN A 130 7.70 -13.94 4.84
CA ASN A 130 7.12 -14.95 5.73
C ASN A 130 6.06 -15.82 5.05
N GLY A 131 5.43 -15.36 3.96
CA GLY A 131 4.41 -16.12 3.23
C GLY A 131 3.19 -16.54 4.08
N ASN A 132 2.90 -15.78 5.13
CA ASN A 132 1.83 -16.04 6.09
C ASN A 132 0.49 -15.40 5.66
N ALA A 133 -0.52 -15.41 6.54
CA ALA A 133 -1.82 -14.82 6.28
C ALA A 133 -1.74 -13.31 5.91
N ASP A 134 -0.84 -12.56 6.53
CA ASP A 134 -0.60 -11.14 6.21
C ASP A 134 -0.15 -10.95 4.76
N SER A 135 0.70 -11.85 4.25
CA SER A 135 1.12 -11.84 2.84
C SER A 135 -0.06 -12.05 1.90
N VAL A 136 -0.95 -12.98 2.22
CA VAL A 136 -2.12 -13.32 1.40
C VAL A 136 -3.09 -12.12 1.35
N VAL A 137 -3.42 -11.54 2.48
CA VAL A 137 -4.29 -10.36 2.57
C VAL A 137 -3.69 -9.19 1.82
N LEU A 138 -2.39 -8.90 2.01
CA LEU A 138 -1.70 -7.84 1.30
C LEU A 138 -1.75 -8.03 -0.22
N ASP A 139 -1.60 -9.25 -0.71
CA ASP A 139 -1.65 -9.53 -2.14
C ASP A 139 -3.07 -9.32 -2.72
N TYR A 140 -4.13 -9.70 -2.02
CA TYR A 140 -5.50 -9.40 -2.44
C TYR A 140 -5.79 -7.90 -2.44
N LYS A 141 -5.41 -7.18 -1.39
CA LYS A 141 -5.55 -5.72 -1.33
C LYS A 141 -4.80 -5.00 -2.47
N ARG A 142 -3.61 -5.48 -2.83
CA ARG A 142 -2.83 -4.93 -3.95
C ARG A 142 -3.47 -5.21 -5.30
N GLN A 143 -4.10 -6.37 -5.48
CA GLN A 143 -4.86 -6.69 -6.68
C GLN A 143 -6.08 -5.77 -6.80
N ALA A 144 -6.84 -5.57 -5.73
CA ALA A 144 -7.97 -4.64 -5.68
C ALA A 144 -7.54 -3.19 -5.97
N ALA A 145 -6.47 -2.72 -5.33
CA ALA A 145 -5.93 -1.37 -5.55
C ALA A 145 -5.51 -1.15 -7.01
N ARG A 146 -4.85 -2.13 -7.60
CA ARG A 146 -4.45 -2.08 -9.01
C ARG A 146 -5.65 -2.09 -9.94
N TYR A 147 -6.64 -2.94 -9.66
CA TYR A 147 -7.86 -3.00 -10.45
C TYR A 147 -8.60 -1.66 -10.45
N TYR A 148 -8.84 -1.09 -9.26
CA TYR A 148 -9.44 0.22 -9.10
C TYR A 148 -8.69 1.30 -9.88
N ALA A 149 -7.40 1.46 -9.65
CA ALA A 149 -6.60 2.51 -10.27
C ALA A 149 -6.44 2.36 -11.80
N SER A 150 -6.60 1.14 -12.33
CA SER A 150 -6.53 0.87 -13.78
C SER A 150 -7.86 1.08 -14.51
N ASN A 151 -8.99 1.02 -13.81
CA ASN A 151 -10.33 1.10 -14.43
C ASN A 151 -11.04 2.43 -14.15
N VAL A 152 -10.76 3.07 -13.02
CA VAL A 152 -11.34 4.36 -12.64
C VAL A 152 -10.59 5.49 -13.35
N SER A 153 -11.33 6.42 -13.99
CA SER A 153 -10.72 7.62 -14.59
C SER A 153 -10.42 8.67 -13.52
N GLN A 154 -9.49 9.59 -13.82
CA GLN A 154 -9.14 10.68 -12.90
C GLN A 154 -10.35 11.60 -12.59
N SER A 155 -11.32 11.69 -13.48
CA SER A 155 -12.51 12.53 -13.30
C SER A 155 -13.51 12.00 -12.28
N ILE A 156 -13.55 10.67 -12.09
CA ILE A 156 -14.46 10.01 -11.14
C ILE A 156 -13.73 9.51 -9.88
N PHE A 157 -12.40 9.61 -9.85
CA PHE A 157 -11.62 9.25 -8.69
C PHE A 157 -11.99 10.09 -7.46
N THR A 158 -12.22 9.43 -6.34
CA THR A 158 -12.28 10.06 -5.02
C THR A 158 -11.45 9.27 -4.01
N ARG A 159 -10.94 9.96 -2.97
CA ARG A 159 -10.23 9.26 -1.88
C ARG A 159 -11.13 8.28 -1.14
N SER A 160 -12.44 8.54 -1.06
CA SER A 160 -13.40 7.64 -0.42
C SER A 160 -13.51 6.34 -1.20
N THR A 161 -13.88 6.41 -2.48
CA THR A 161 -14.02 5.20 -3.32
C THR A 161 -12.72 4.42 -3.45
N ALA A 162 -11.57 5.10 -3.48
CA ALA A 162 -10.25 4.47 -3.47
C ALA A 162 -9.93 3.76 -2.15
N ARG A 163 -10.47 4.24 -1.01
CA ARG A 163 -10.38 3.56 0.28
C ARG A 163 -11.29 2.35 0.32
N ASP A 164 -12.54 2.52 -0.08
CA ASP A 164 -13.54 1.46 -0.08
C ASP A 164 -13.09 0.27 -0.94
N ALA A 165 -12.41 0.54 -2.05
CA ALA A 165 -11.85 -0.49 -2.93
C ALA A 165 -10.80 -1.42 -2.26
N VAL A 166 -10.24 -1.08 -1.11
CA VAL A 166 -9.20 -1.89 -0.44
C VAL A 166 -9.49 -2.19 1.02
N ALA A 167 -10.43 -1.49 1.65
CA ALA A 167 -10.62 -1.54 3.11
C ALA A 167 -10.91 -2.96 3.60
N ASP A 168 -11.89 -3.62 3.03
CA ASP A 168 -12.43 -4.90 3.48
C ASP A 168 -11.94 -6.10 2.67
N VAL A 169 -10.93 -5.91 1.81
CA VAL A 169 -10.38 -6.98 0.98
C VAL A 169 -9.44 -7.86 1.79
N THR A 170 -9.85 -9.11 2.04
CA THR A 170 -9.10 -10.09 2.84
C THR A 170 -8.91 -11.45 2.16
N ASP A 171 -9.73 -11.74 1.14
CA ASP A 171 -9.78 -13.02 0.44
C ASP A 171 -10.27 -12.86 -1.01
N LEU A 172 -10.40 -13.98 -1.72
CA LEU A 172 -10.85 -13.96 -3.12
C LEU A 172 -12.30 -13.45 -3.26
N GLN A 173 -13.18 -13.75 -2.31
CA GLN A 173 -14.58 -13.32 -2.36
C GLN A 173 -14.69 -11.80 -2.23
N SER A 174 -14.03 -11.22 -1.24
CA SER A 174 -13.98 -9.78 -1.03
C SER A 174 -13.22 -9.04 -2.13
N LEU A 175 -12.20 -9.65 -2.72
CA LEU A 175 -11.55 -9.11 -3.92
C LEU A 175 -12.54 -9.02 -5.09
N THR A 176 -13.30 -10.10 -5.36
CA THR A 176 -14.29 -10.11 -6.45
C THR A 176 -15.40 -9.07 -6.22
N ALA A 177 -15.87 -8.92 -4.98
CA ALA A 177 -16.84 -7.90 -4.62
C ALA A 177 -16.29 -6.49 -4.88
N SER A 178 -15.09 -6.17 -4.41
CA SER A 178 -14.42 -4.88 -4.65
C SER A 178 -14.25 -4.56 -6.15
N GLN A 179 -13.93 -5.56 -6.97
CA GLN A 179 -13.83 -5.38 -8.42
C GLN A 179 -15.19 -5.07 -9.04
N SER A 180 -16.24 -5.79 -8.61
CA SER A 180 -17.63 -5.53 -9.08
C SER A 180 -18.12 -4.14 -8.67
N ASP A 181 -17.80 -3.67 -7.47
CA ASP A 181 -18.13 -2.32 -7.01
C ASP A 181 -17.40 -1.25 -7.82
N THR A 182 -16.15 -1.52 -8.21
CA THR A 182 -15.38 -0.66 -9.10
C THR A 182 -16.02 -0.57 -10.49
N ASP A 183 -16.46 -1.70 -11.06
CA ASP A 183 -17.14 -1.73 -12.36
C ASP A 183 -18.46 -0.95 -12.31
N ALA A 184 -19.26 -1.13 -11.26
CA ALA A 184 -20.49 -0.38 -11.05
C ALA A 184 -20.26 1.13 -10.92
N LEU A 185 -19.17 1.56 -10.24
CA LEU A 185 -18.77 2.97 -10.17
C LEU A 185 -18.46 3.55 -11.55
N VAL A 186 -17.73 2.80 -12.39
CA VAL A 186 -17.36 3.21 -13.75
C VAL A 186 -18.59 3.31 -14.64
N GLU A 187 -19.47 2.30 -14.63
CA GLU A 187 -20.72 2.27 -15.39
C GLU A 187 -21.66 3.42 -15.03
N ALA A 188 -21.78 3.74 -13.74
CA ALA A 188 -22.62 4.85 -13.26
C ALA A 188 -22.10 6.23 -13.68
N SER A 189 -20.87 6.31 -14.18
CA SER A 189 -20.18 7.57 -14.51
C SER A 189 -20.08 7.83 -16.02
N GLY A 190 -20.49 6.86 -16.86
CA GLY A 190 -20.50 6.93 -18.34
C GLY A 190 -21.82 7.41 -18.85
#